data_bba461ab489be9c092cbbae747779904
#
_entry.id   bba461ab489be9c092cbbae747779904
#
_cell.length_a   1.000
_cell.length_b   1.000
_cell.length_c   1.000
_cell.angle_alpha   90.00
_cell.angle_beta   90.00
_cell.angle_gamma   90.00
#
_symmetry.space_group_name_H-M   'P 1'
#
loop_
_entity.id
_entity.type
_entity.pdbx_description
1 polymer ?
#
loop_
_entity_poly.entity_id
_entity_poly.type
_entity_poly.pdbx_seq_one_letter_code
_entity_poly.pdbx_strand_id
1 'polypeptide(L)'
;MKIKVGLIGFGRMGQMYWEEMQKSGRWDIAYICDTDPASRELARNFSPSSRIISDEQEIFDDQSVEAVGLFALANSRKEQIEKAVRSHKHILTEKPIADTIDKEWEIVDLIEKYDRIAAVNLYLRNSWYHQAMKQFIDEGEIGELAILRICHMTPGLAPGEGHEYEGPAYHDCGMHYIDIARWYADSEYKTWHAQGMRMWDYKDPWWVQCHGTFENGVVFDVTQGFVYGQLSRNQTHNAYTDIIGTKGIVRMTHDFRTAVVELHGVNRTLRLEKPFGGKNLDKLCNIMADSIESGKRDPRLPQMRDSAIASQYG
;
A
#
# COMPACT_ATOMS: atom_id res chain seq x y z
N MET A 1 -17.85 20.12 7.16
CA MET A 1 -18.45 19.10 8.06
C MET A 1 -17.45 17.95 8.11
N LYS A 2 -17.28 17.25 9.26
CA LYS A 2 -16.36 16.10 9.28
C LYS A 2 -17.03 14.91 8.62
N ILE A 3 -16.26 14.09 7.89
CA ILE A 3 -16.72 12.83 7.29
C ILE A 3 -16.89 11.80 8.38
N LYS A 4 -18.10 11.27 8.54
CA LYS A 4 -18.41 10.26 9.56
C LYS A 4 -17.96 8.89 9.07
N VAL A 5 -17.06 8.22 9.83
CA VAL A 5 -16.41 6.97 9.42
C VAL A 5 -16.53 5.88 10.48
N GLY A 6 -16.70 4.64 10.04
CA GLY A 6 -16.55 3.45 10.86
C GLY A 6 -15.26 2.71 10.51
N LEU A 7 -14.46 2.33 11.52
CA LEU A 7 -13.24 1.54 11.33
C LEU A 7 -13.53 0.08 11.68
N ILE A 8 -13.16 -0.84 10.79
CA ILE A 8 -13.30 -2.30 10.98
C ILE A 8 -11.90 -2.91 11.01
N GLY A 9 -11.55 -3.49 12.15
CA GLY A 9 -10.20 -3.91 12.51
C GLY A 9 -9.42 -2.82 13.24
N PHE A 10 -9.06 -3.04 14.51
CA PHE A 10 -8.30 -2.10 15.34
C PHE A 10 -6.94 -2.67 15.79
N GLY A 11 -6.39 -3.53 14.95
CA GLY A 11 -5.00 -3.98 15.05
C GLY A 11 -4.02 -2.85 14.71
N ARG A 12 -2.75 -3.19 14.44
CA ARG A 12 -1.68 -2.21 14.13
C ARG A 12 -2.08 -1.19 13.07
N MET A 13 -2.66 -1.64 11.94
CA MET A 13 -3.05 -0.71 10.86
C MET A 13 -4.23 0.16 11.25
N GLY A 14 -5.27 -0.39 11.86
CA GLY A 14 -6.42 0.40 12.33
C GLY A 14 -6.02 1.52 13.29
N GLN A 15 -5.09 1.26 14.21
CA GLN A 15 -4.55 2.28 15.13
C GLN A 15 -3.81 3.39 14.38
N MET A 16 -2.94 3.04 13.40
CA MET A 16 -2.23 4.03 12.59
C MET A 16 -3.19 4.91 11.80
N TYR A 17 -4.23 4.35 11.19
CA TYR A 17 -5.25 5.12 10.48
C TYR A 17 -6.05 6.02 11.43
N TRP A 18 -6.42 5.50 12.58
CA TRP A 18 -7.09 6.29 13.61
C TRP A 18 -6.28 7.53 13.97
N GLU A 19 -4.96 7.38 14.23
CA GLU A 19 -4.08 8.49 14.56
C GLU A 19 -4.04 9.54 13.45
N GLU A 20 -3.85 9.13 12.19
CA GLU A 20 -3.74 10.07 11.08
C GLU A 20 -5.09 10.74 10.74
N MET A 21 -6.21 10.03 10.88
CA MET A 21 -7.55 10.61 10.75
C MET A 21 -7.83 11.62 11.84
N GLN A 22 -7.44 11.35 13.10
CA GLN A 22 -7.59 12.29 14.21
C GLN A 22 -6.73 13.55 14.00
N LYS A 23 -5.46 13.39 13.63
CA LYS A 23 -4.55 14.52 13.37
C LYS A 23 -5.07 15.43 12.25
N SER A 24 -5.66 14.86 11.21
CA SER A 24 -6.22 15.65 10.10
C SER A 24 -7.41 16.52 10.48
N GLY A 25 -8.14 16.14 11.52
CA GLY A 25 -9.35 16.85 11.98
C GLY A 25 -10.54 16.80 11.02
N ARG A 26 -10.44 16.06 9.92
CA ARG A 26 -11.46 15.97 8.86
C ARG A 26 -12.43 14.81 9.05
N TRP A 27 -12.08 13.83 9.91
CA TRP A 27 -12.84 12.62 10.14
C TRP A 27 -13.52 12.62 11.51
N ASP A 28 -14.74 12.15 11.56
CA ASP A 28 -15.50 11.81 12.77
C ASP A 28 -15.56 10.29 12.89
N ILE A 29 -14.69 9.71 13.72
CA ILE A 29 -14.63 8.25 13.91
C ILE A 29 -15.76 7.85 14.84
N ALA A 30 -16.92 7.55 14.26
CA ALA A 30 -18.15 7.22 15.00
C ALA A 30 -18.12 5.82 15.60
N TYR A 31 -17.51 4.88 14.88
CA TYR A 31 -17.46 3.47 15.27
C TYR A 31 -16.05 2.93 15.13
N ILE A 32 -15.70 2.02 16.06
CA ILE A 32 -14.56 1.11 15.92
C ILE A 32 -15.07 -0.30 16.19
N CYS A 33 -14.93 -1.17 15.20
CA CYS A 33 -15.34 -2.57 15.27
C CYS A 33 -14.11 -3.49 15.28
N ASP A 34 -14.07 -4.40 16.22
CA ASP A 34 -13.10 -5.50 16.23
C ASP A 34 -13.71 -6.74 16.89
N THR A 35 -13.41 -7.92 16.38
CA THR A 35 -13.87 -9.18 16.97
C THR A 35 -13.07 -9.58 18.21
N ASP A 36 -11.81 -9.11 18.32
CA ASP A 36 -10.97 -9.37 19.48
C ASP A 36 -11.32 -8.46 20.67
N PRO A 37 -11.64 -9.03 21.86
CA PRO A 37 -11.95 -8.24 23.05
C PRO A 37 -10.80 -7.32 23.50
N ALA A 38 -9.53 -7.74 23.33
CA ALA A 38 -8.38 -6.94 23.73
C ALA A 38 -8.22 -5.70 22.83
N SER A 39 -8.40 -5.87 21.52
CA SER A 39 -8.43 -4.76 20.56
C SER A 39 -9.57 -3.77 20.85
N ARG A 40 -10.75 -4.25 21.25
CA ARG A 40 -11.85 -3.37 21.67
C ARG A 40 -11.55 -2.60 22.95
N GLU A 41 -10.89 -3.23 23.93
CA GLU A 41 -10.47 -2.53 25.15
C GLU A 41 -9.45 -1.44 24.84
N LEU A 42 -8.48 -1.75 23.98
CA LEU A 42 -7.53 -0.75 23.47
C LEU A 42 -8.24 0.40 22.76
N ALA A 43 -9.21 0.11 21.90
CA ALA A 43 -9.99 1.11 21.19
C ALA A 43 -10.75 2.07 22.13
N ARG A 44 -11.28 1.60 23.26
CA ARG A 44 -11.92 2.46 24.27
C ARG A 44 -10.98 3.50 24.85
N ASN A 45 -9.70 3.10 25.04
CA ASN A 45 -8.68 4.01 25.55
C ASN A 45 -8.22 5.03 24.49
N PHE A 46 -8.13 4.61 23.23
CA PHE A 46 -7.75 5.49 22.11
C PHE A 46 -8.86 6.47 21.72
N SER A 47 -10.09 6.03 21.71
CA SER A 47 -11.23 6.78 21.16
C SER A 47 -12.45 6.73 22.07
N PRO A 48 -12.43 7.44 23.22
CA PRO A 48 -13.53 7.43 24.18
C PRO A 48 -14.87 7.98 23.59
N SER A 49 -14.81 8.74 22.53
CA SER A 49 -15.99 9.30 21.84
C SER A 49 -16.60 8.35 20.80
N SER A 50 -15.87 7.32 20.38
CA SER A 50 -16.37 6.36 19.39
C SER A 50 -17.18 5.24 20.05
N ARG A 51 -18.16 4.74 19.34
CA ARG A 51 -18.88 3.53 19.73
C ARG A 51 -18.04 2.30 19.40
N ILE A 52 -17.64 1.55 20.43
CA ILE A 52 -16.82 0.36 20.28
C ILE A 52 -17.73 -0.86 20.24
N ILE A 53 -17.68 -1.60 19.14
CA ILE A 53 -18.60 -2.71 18.83
C ILE A 53 -17.85 -3.98 18.42
N SER A 54 -18.55 -5.11 18.37
CA SER A 54 -18.04 -6.39 17.87
C SER A 54 -18.75 -6.88 16.61
N ASP A 55 -19.87 -6.26 16.26
CA ASP A 55 -20.63 -6.57 15.05
C ASP A 55 -20.54 -5.41 14.06
N GLU A 56 -19.85 -5.63 12.95
CA GLU A 56 -19.67 -4.64 11.91
C GLU A 56 -20.96 -4.23 11.20
N GLN A 57 -22.03 -5.06 11.30
CA GLN A 57 -23.31 -4.76 10.67
C GLN A 57 -23.91 -3.46 11.18
N GLU A 58 -23.66 -3.10 12.44
CA GLU A 58 -24.11 -1.83 13.01
C GLU A 58 -23.56 -0.60 12.26
N ILE A 59 -22.33 -0.70 11.70
CA ILE A 59 -21.73 0.36 10.88
C ILE A 59 -22.44 0.46 9.53
N PHE A 60 -22.72 -0.69 8.92
CA PHE A 60 -23.36 -0.73 7.60
C PHE A 60 -24.81 -0.27 7.64
N ASP A 61 -25.52 -0.53 8.74
CA ASP A 61 -26.93 -0.14 8.95
C ASP A 61 -27.08 1.35 9.30
N ASP A 62 -26.06 2.00 9.89
CA ASP A 62 -26.12 3.44 10.23
C ASP A 62 -25.96 4.28 8.95
N GLN A 63 -27.09 4.85 8.47
CA GLN A 63 -27.12 5.69 7.28
C GLN A 63 -26.35 7.03 7.45
N SER A 64 -26.03 7.43 8.69
CA SER A 64 -25.23 8.62 8.94
C SER A 64 -23.73 8.41 8.77
N VAL A 65 -23.25 7.15 8.74
CA VAL A 65 -21.86 6.81 8.42
C VAL A 65 -21.65 6.91 6.92
N GLU A 66 -20.73 7.77 6.51
CA GLU A 66 -20.45 8.06 5.10
C GLU A 66 -19.35 7.16 4.50
N ALA A 67 -18.39 6.75 5.33
CA ALA A 67 -17.23 5.99 4.90
C ALA A 67 -16.91 4.84 5.85
N VAL A 68 -16.22 3.81 5.33
CA VAL A 68 -15.66 2.72 6.12
C VAL A 68 -14.18 2.57 5.86
N GLY A 69 -13.41 2.33 6.93
CA GLY A 69 -12.01 1.91 6.89
C GLY A 69 -11.91 0.41 7.18
N LEU A 70 -11.44 -0.37 6.21
CA LEU A 70 -11.38 -1.83 6.28
C LEU A 70 -9.95 -2.27 6.55
N PHE A 71 -9.60 -2.48 7.82
CA PHE A 71 -8.25 -2.76 8.30
C PHE A 71 -8.13 -4.14 8.97
N ALA A 72 -9.16 -4.96 8.88
CA ALA A 72 -9.15 -6.36 9.27
C ALA A 72 -8.32 -7.21 8.27
N LEU A 73 -8.19 -8.51 8.53
CA LEU A 73 -7.43 -9.42 7.68
C LEU A 73 -8.07 -9.63 6.30
N ALA A 74 -7.25 -9.99 5.31
CA ALA A 74 -7.64 -10.12 3.91
C ALA A 74 -8.82 -11.06 3.64
N ASN A 75 -8.96 -12.12 4.44
CA ASN A 75 -10.01 -13.12 4.30
C ASN A 75 -11.43 -12.60 4.57
N SER A 76 -11.59 -11.48 5.28
CA SER A 76 -12.88 -10.85 5.55
C SER A 76 -13.21 -9.67 4.62
N ARG A 77 -12.20 -9.12 3.93
CA ARG A 77 -12.33 -7.86 3.17
C ARG A 77 -13.35 -7.92 2.04
N LYS A 78 -13.41 -9.05 1.30
CA LYS A 78 -14.39 -9.18 0.21
C LYS A 78 -15.82 -8.97 0.71
N GLU A 79 -16.23 -9.68 1.77
CA GLU A 79 -17.56 -9.55 2.35
C GLU A 79 -17.80 -8.12 2.87
N GLN A 80 -16.81 -7.51 3.52
CA GLN A 80 -16.88 -6.14 4.03
C GLN A 80 -17.03 -5.11 2.89
N ILE A 81 -16.30 -5.26 1.79
CA ILE A 81 -16.44 -4.42 0.60
C ILE A 81 -17.84 -4.57 -0.01
N GLU A 82 -18.35 -5.80 -0.14
CA GLU A 82 -19.70 -6.05 -0.62
C GLU A 82 -20.78 -5.41 0.26
N LYS A 83 -20.64 -5.48 1.59
CA LYS A 83 -21.51 -4.79 2.54
C LYS A 83 -21.44 -3.27 2.38
N ALA A 84 -20.24 -2.72 2.23
CA ALA A 84 -20.03 -1.29 2.01
C ALA A 84 -20.68 -0.79 0.71
N VAL A 85 -20.56 -1.57 -0.38
CA VAL A 85 -21.23 -1.27 -1.66
C VAL A 85 -22.75 -1.29 -1.50
N ARG A 86 -23.31 -2.32 -0.87
CA ARG A 86 -24.77 -2.42 -0.62
C ARG A 86 -25.31 -1.30 0.24
N SER A 87 -24.51 -0.77 1.17
CA SER A 87 -24.89 0.33 2.06
C SER A 87 -24.42 1.72 1.57
N HIS A 88 -23.94 1.82 0.32
CA HIS A 88 -23.53 3.06 -0.35
C HIS A 88 -22.49 3.89 0.41
N LYS A 89 -21.47 3.23 1.02
CA LYS A 89 -20.43 3.91 1.79
C LYS A 89 -19.13 4.06 1.00
N HIS A 90 -18.42 5.17 1.15
CA HIS A 90 -17.06 5.31 0.66
C HIS A 90 -16.14 4.28 1.33
N ILE A 91 -15.14 3.76 0.61
CA ILE A 91 -14.30 2.64 1.06
C ILE A 91 -12.82 3.03 1.05
N LEU A 92 -12.18 2.91 2.20
CA LEU A 92 -10.73 2.92 2.34
C LEU A 92 -10.28 1.57 2.90
N THR A 93 -9.49 0.81 2.17
CA THR A 93 -9.10 -0.55 2.60
C THR A 93 -7.59 -0.76 2.61
N GLU A 94 -7.14 -1.70 3.42
CA GLU A 94 -5.80 -2.26 3.35
C GLU A 94 -5.66 -3.22 2.16
N LYS A 95 -4.41 -3.44 1.78
CA LYS A 95 -3.99 -4.46 0.81
C LYS A 95 -3.71 -5.80 1.53
N PRO A 96 -3.76 -6.94 0.82
CA PRO A 96 -4.47 -7.17 -0.44
C PRO A 96 -5.98 -7.01 -0.22
N ILE A 97 -6.74 -6.70 -1.26
CA ILE A 97 -8.18 -6.44 -1.11
C ILE A 97 -9.01 -7.70 -0.85
N ALA A 98 -8.43 -8.88 -1.06
CA ALA A 98 -8.97 -10.17 -0.63
C ALA A 98 -7.84 -11.18 -0.39
N ASP A 99 -8.20 -12.39 0.05
CA ASP A 99 -7.29 -13.49 0.36
C ASP A 99 -6.97 -14.39 -0.85
N THR A 100 -7.59 -14.14 -2.00
CA THR A 100 -7.31 -14.86 -3.25
C THR A 100 -7.43 -13.92 -4.45
N ILE A 101 -6.67 -14.19 -5.50
CA ILE A 101 -6.65 -13.41 -6.74
C ILE A 101 -8.04 -13.36 -7.39
N ASP A 102 -8.75 -14.47 -7.45
CA ASP A 102 -10.10 -14.52 -8.04
C ASP A 102 -11.06 -13.59 -7.31
N LYS A 103 -11.04 -13.59 -5.96
CA LYS A 103 -11.86 -12.68 -5.17
C LYS A 103 -11.46 -11.21 -5.35
N GLU A 104 -10.17 -10.91 -5.55
CA GLU A 104 -9.73 -9.55 -5.85
C GLU A 104 -10.31 -9.05 -7.18
N TRP A 105 -10.31 -9.90 -8.22
CA TRP A 105 -10.92 -9.52 -9.51
C TRP A 105 -12.45 -9.38 -9.43
N GLU A 106 -13.15 -10.22 -8.65
CA GLU A 106 -14.58 -10.03 -8.36
C GLU A 106 -14.86 -8.67 -7.70
N ILE A 107 -13.98 -8.23 -6.79
CA ILE A 107 -14.08 -6.89 -6.17
C ILE A 107 -13.82 -5.80 -7.21
N VAL A 108 -12.85 -5.95 -8.09
CA VAL A 108 -12.59 -4.99 -9.18
C VAL A 108 -13.84 -4.80 -10.02
N ASP A 109 -14.46 -5.88 -10.48
CA ASP A 109 -15.69 -5.85 -11.28
C ASP A 109 -16.87 -5.17 -10.54
N LEU A 110 -16.95 -5.37 -9.23
CA LEU A 110 -17.96 -4.74 -8.38
C LEU A 110 -17.73 -3.23 -8.26
N ILE A 111 -16.47 -2.82 -8.03
CA ILE A 111 -16.11 -1.41 -7.77
C ILE A 111 -16.11 -0.57 -9.06
N GLU A 112 -15.85 -1.15 -10.24
CA GLU A 112 -15.93 -0.42 -11.51
C GLU A 112 -17.31 0.19 -11.78
N LYS A 113 -18.37 -0.37 -11.20
CA LYS A 113 -19.76 0.09 -11.31
C LYS A 113 -20.23 0.91 -10.11
N TYR A 114 -19.32 1.17 -9.17
CA TYR A 114 -19.65 1.81 -7.91
C TYR A 114 -19.50 3.33 -8.00
N ASP A 115 -20.51 4.05 -7.54
CA ASP A 115 -20.61 5.51 -7.63
C ASP A 115 -19.97 6.25 -6.44
N ARG A 116 -19.42 5.53 -5.46
CA ARG A 116 -18.75 6.11 -4.31
C ARG A 116 -17.22 6.00 -4.46
N ILE A 117 -16.51 6.78 -3.69
CA ILE A 117 -15.04 6.75 -3.68
C ILE A 117 -14.58 5.47 -2.99
N ALA A 118 -13.78 4.68 -3.69
CA ALA A 118 -13.13 3.48 -3.17
C ALA A 118 -11.62 3.58 -3.43
N ALA A 119 -10.80 3.33 -2.40
CA ALA A 119 -9.35 3.37 -2.49
C ALA A 119 -8.70 2.28 -1.65
N VAL A 120 -7.55 1.80 -2.10
CA VAL A 120 -6.71 0.82 -1.40
C VAL A 120 -5.37 1.44 -0.99
N ASN A 121 -4.80 0.96 0.10
CA ASN A 121 -3.52 1.45 0.58
C ASN A 121 -2.34 0.82 -0.18
N LEU A 122 -1.84 1.51 -1.19
CA LEU A 122 -0.55 1.23 -1.83
C LEU A 122 0.42 2.38 -1.49
N TYR A 123 0.90 2.37 -0.27
CA TYR A 123 1.51 3.53 0.42
C TYR A 123 2.76 4.09 -0.26
N LEU A 124 3.51 3.29 -1.03
CA LEU A 124 4.72 3.75 -1.70
C LEU A 124 4.43 4.91 -2.66
N ARG A 125 3.28 4.90 -3.34
CA ARG A 125 2.88 6.01 -4.24
C ARG A 125 2.77 7.36 -3.50
N ASN A 126 2.55 7.36 -2.18
CA ASN A 126 2.44 8.58 -1.36
C ASN A 126 3.78 9.00 -0.72
N SER A 127 4.83 8.20 -0.81
CA SER A 127 6.14 8.52 -0.26
C SER A 127 6.77 9.67 -1.01
N TRP A 128 7.36 10.63 -0.30
CA TRP A 128 7.96 11.82 -0.91
C TRP A 128 9.06 11.48 -1.93
N TYR A 129 9.82 10.43 -1.67
CA TYR A 129 10.92 10.00 -2.54
C TYR A 129 10.39 9.35 -3.82
N HIS A 130 9.36 8.51 -3.76
CA HIS A 130 8.73 7.95 -4.96
C HIS A 130 8.00 9.03 -5.78
N GLN A 131 7.35 9.99 -5.12
CA GLN A 131 6.73 11.14 -5.79
C GLN A 131 7.79 12.00 -6.51
N ALA A 132 8.93 12.27 -5.87
CA ALA A 132 10.01 13.03 -6.51
C ALA A 132 10.58 12.30 -7.73
N MET A 133 10.78 10.97 -7.63
CA MET A 133 11.28 10.17 -8.76
C MET A 133 10.27 10.17 -9.92
N LYS A 134 8.98 9.98 -9.64
CA LYS A 134 7.92 10.04 -10.67
C LYS A 134 7.87 11.41 -11.33
N GLN A 135 7.96 12.47 -10.55
CA GLN A 135 8.02 13.83 -11.08
C GLN A 135 9.18 14.00 -12.06
N PHE A 136 10.38 13.51 -11.75
CA PHE A 136 11.54 13.62 -12.66
C PHE A 136 11.35 12.82 -13.96
N ILE A 137 10.65 11.67 -13.91
CA ILE A 137 10.25 10.92 -15.10
C ILE A 137 9.29 11.77 -15.93
N ASP A 138 8.23 12.30 -15.33
CA ASP A 138 7.16 13.05 -16.00
C ASP A 138 7.67 14.39 -16.57
N GLU A 139 8.64 15.03 -15.93
CA GLU A 139 9.32 16.22 -16.42
C GLU A 139 10.31 15.93 -17.57
N GLY A 140 10.55 14.65 -17.90
CA GLY A 140 11.47 14.24 -18.97
C GLY A 140 12.95 14.42 -18.63
N GLU A 141 13.31 14.59 -17.34
CA GLU A 141 14.68 14.84 -16.89
C GLU A 141 15.66 13.70 -17.23
N ILE A 142 15.14 12.48 -17.37
CA ILE A 142 15.94 11.31 -17.74
C ILE A 142 15.69 10.81 -19.17
N GLY A 143 14.92 11.57 -19.98
CA GLY A 143 14.48 11.14 -21.30
C GLY A 143 13.40 10.05 -21.22
N GLU A 144 13.38 9.14 -22.18
CA GLU A 144 12.47 7.99 -22.17
C GLU A 144 12.93 6.96 -21.13
N LEU A 145 11.99 6.46 -20.33
CA LEU A 145 12.25 5.42 -19.34
C LEU A 145 12.66 4.11 -20.06
N ALA A 146 13.74 3.48 -19.64
CA ALA A 146 14.25 2.26 -20.24
C ALA A 146 14.32 1.08 -19.26
N ILE A 147 14.82 1.30 -18.04
CA ILE A 147 15.07 0.24 -17.07
C ILE A 147 14.65 0.69 -15.66
N LEU A 148 13.94 -0.19 -14.99
CA LEU A 148 13.59 -0.07 -13.55
C LEU A 148 14.29 -1.18 -12.76
N ARG A 149 15.03 -0.81 -11.72
CA ARG A 149 15.63 -1.75 -10.79
C ARG A 149 15.23 -1.39 -9.37
N ILE A 150 14.55 -2.30 -8.72
CA ILE A 150 14.05 -2.11 -7.35
C ILE A 150 14.58 -3.24 -6.49
N CYS A 151 15.22 -2.90 -5.39
CA CYS A 151 15.70 -3.85 -4.40
C CYS A 151 15.19 -3.42 -3.02
N HIS A 152 14.57 -4.36 -2.32
CA HIS A 152 14.19 -4.17 -0.93
C HIS A 152 14.54 -5.43 -0.14
N MET A 153 15.71 -5.43 0.45
CA MET A 153 16.28 -6.51 1.22
C MET A 153 16.45 -6.10 2.67
N THR A 154 15.73 -6.73 3.56
CA THR A 154 15.74 -6.42 5.00
C THR A 154 15.91 -7.68 5.84
N PRO A 155 16.32 -7.56 7.11
CA PRO A 155 16.08 -8.61 8.09
C PRO A 155 14.56 -8.79 8.22
N GLY A 156 14.08 -10.00 8.20
CA GLY A 156 12.66 -10.31 8.34
C GLY A 156 12.24 -10.54 9.77
N LEU A 157 10.98 -10.84 9.94
CA LEU A 157 10.46 -11.38 11.17
C LEU A 157 10.87 -12.85 11.32
N ALA A 158 10.96 -13.34 12.56
CA ALA A 158 11.12 -14.76 12.80
C ALA A 158 9.91 -15.55 12.27
N PRO A 159 10.05 -16.84 11.93
CA PRO A 159 8.93 -17.68 11.54
C PRO A 159 7.81 -17.62 12.59
N GLY A 160 6.56 -17.45 12.16
CA GLY A 160 5.41 -17.39 13.04
C GLY A 160 5.09 -16.02 13.63
N GLU A 161 5.81 -14.96 13.26
CA GLU A 161 5.57 -13.60 13.78
C GLU A 161 4.63 -12.73 12.91
N GLY A 162 3.57 -13.29 12.36
CA GLY A 162 2.43 -12.50 11.88
C GLY A 162 2.32 -12.26 10.39
N HIS A 163 3.29 -12.65 9.57
CA HIS A 163 3.15 -12.58 8.10
C HIS A 163 2.30 -13.72 7.51
N GLU A 164 2.02 -14.75 8.27
CA GLU A 164 1.27 -15.94 7.83
C GLU A 164 -0.17 -15.62 7.41
N TYR A 165 -0.75 -14.56 7.97
CA TYR A 165 -2.14 -14.16 7.71
C TYR A 165 -2.30 -13.23 6.52
N GLU A 166 -1.22 -12.60 6.05
CA GLU A 166 -1.23 -11.67 4.92
C GLU A 166 -0.64 -12.31 3.64
N GLY A 167 -0.35 -13.60 3.68
CA GLY A 167 0.28 -14.35 2.61
C GLY A 167 1.80 -14.45 2.74
N PRO A 168 2.50 -15.07 1.77
CA PRO A 168 3.94 -15.15 1.74
C PRO A 168 4.60 -13.77 1.81
N ALA A 169 5.83 -13.72 2.34
CA ALA A 169 6.55 -12.45 2.53
C ALA A 169 6.64 -11.58 1.27
N TYR A 170 6.76 -12.21 0.10
CA TYR A 170 6.78 -11.50 -1.18
C TYR A 170 5.39 -10.96 -1.53
N HIS A 171 4.34 -11.73 -1.34
CA HIS A 171 2.97 -11.27 -1.57
C HIS A 171 2.60 -10.13 -0.62
N ASP A 172 2.93 -10.24 0.66
CA ASP A 172 2.65 -9.19 1.64
C ASP A 172 3.43 -7.89 1.36
N CYS A 173 4.72 -7.98 1.11
CA CYS A 173 5.58 -6.81 0.95
C CYS A 173 5.91 -6.52 -0.52
N GLY A 174 6.19 -7.55 -1.31
CA GLY A 174 6.63 -7.43 -2.71
C GLY A 174 5.60 -6.75 -3.59
N MET A 175 4.30 -6.96 -3.34
CA MET A 175 3.24 -6.31 -4.09
C MET A 175 3.34 -4.78 -4.14
N HIS A 176 3.89 -4.15 -3.10
CA HIS A 176 4.13 -2.70 -3.12
C HIS A 176 5.18 -2.30 -4.16
N TYR A 177 6.20 -3.13 -4.36
CA TYR A 177 7.27 -2.86 -5.35
C TYR A 177 6.84 -3.20 -6.77
N ILE A 178 5.96 -4.18 -6.92
CA ILE A 178 5.30 -4.47 -8.19
C ILE A 178 4.39 -3.31 -8.57
N ASP A 179 3.57 -2.82 -7.65
CA ASP A 179 2.72 -1.67 -7.88
C ASP A 179 3.52 -0.42 -8.27
N ILE A 180 4.59 -0.09 -7.55
CA ILE A 180 5.37 1.11 -7.81
C ILE A 180 6.13 1.02 -9.13
N ALA A 181 6.61 -0.17 -9.53
CA ALA A 181 7.25 -0.37 -10.82
C ALA A 181 6.27 -0.11 -11.98
N ARG A 182 5.05 -0.65 -11.88
CA ARG A 182 3.97 -0.41 -12.83
C ARG A 182 3.59 1.08 -12.90
N TRP A 183 3.51 1.74 -11.75
CA TRP A 183 3.21 3.17 -11.66
C TRP A 183 4.28 4.05 -12.30
N TYR A 184 5.57 3.70 -12.17
CA TYR A 184 6.65 4.39 -12.86
C TYR A 184 6.62 4.17 -14.37
N ALA A 185 6.42 2.93 -14.79
CA ALA A 185 6.39 2.57 -16.21
C ALA A 185 5.19 3.14 -16.95
N ASP A 186 4.11 3.48 -16.22
CA ASP A 186 2.81 3.87 -16.79
C ASP A 186 2.36 2.88 -17.90
N SER A 187 2.52 1.57 -17.64
CA SER A 187 2.31 0.50 -18.61
C SER A 187 2.04 -0.83 -17.90
N GLU A 188 1.34 -1.74 -18.59
CA GLU A 188 1.05 -3.07 -18.06
C GLU A 188 2.24 -4.02 -18.26
N TYR A 189 2.35 -5.05 -17.40
CA TYR A 189 3.33 -6.10 -17.51
C TYR A 189 3.09 -6.96 -18.75
N LYS A 190 4.15 -7.21 -19.55
CA LYS A 190 4.10 -8.02 -20.76
C LYS A 190 4.75 -9.38 -20.58
N THR A 191 5.95 -9.40 -20.01
CA THR A 191 6.65 -10.64 -19.68
C THR A 191 7.05 -10.63 -18.21
N TRP A 192 7.00 -11.81 -17.60
CA TRP A 192 7.27 -11.98 -16.19
C TRP A 192 8.03 -13.29 -15.97
N HIS A 193 9.16 -13.22 -15.27
CA HIS A 193 9.92 -14.36 -14.81
C HIS A 193 10.30 -14.15 -13.36
N ALA A 194 10.11 -15.15 -12.53
CA ALA A 194 10.42 -15.08 -11.12
C ALA A 194 11.28 -16.26 -10.68
N GLN A 195 12.13 -16.01 -9.71
CA GLN A 195 12.85 -17.06 -8.98
C GLN A 195 12.79 -16.73 -7.49
N GLY A 196 12.61 -17.75 -6.67
CA GLY A 196 12.54 -17.62 -5.23
C GLY A 196 13.47 -18.57 -4.52
N MET A 197 13.90 -18.19 -3.31
CA MET A 197 14.67 -19.05 -2.43
C MET A 197 13.93 -19.24 -1.11
N ARG A 198 13.77 -20.49 -0.73
CA ARG A 198 13.39 -20.90 0.62
C ARG A 198 14.66 -21.04 1.45
N MET A 199 14.67 -20.41 2.59
CA MET A 199 15.74 -20.56 3.56
C MET A 199 15.15 -21.12 4.84
N TRP A 200 15.96 -21.89 5.58
CA TRP A 200 15.53 -22.61 6.78
C TRP A 200 14.33 -23.52 6.46
N ASP A 201 13.42 -23.68 7.39
CA ASP A 201 12.21 -24.51 7.25
C ASP A 201 10.97 -23.71 6.80
N TYR A 202 11.17 -22.57 6.14
CA TYR A 202 10.06 -21.76 5.65
C TYR A 202 9.33 -22.47 4.49
N LYS A 203 8.01 -22.47 4.59
CA LYS A 203 7.13 -23.04 3.56
C LYS A 203 7.26 -22.28 2.25
N ASP A 204 7.23 -20.96 2.30
CA ASP A 204 7.23 -20.07 1.16
C ASP A 204 8.60 -19.38 0.98
N PRO A 205 8.93 -18.90 -0.23
CA PRO A 205 10.16 -18.16 -0.45
C PRO A 205 10.16 -16.86 0.37
N TRP A 206 11.28 -16.59 1.07
CA TRP A 206 11.51 -15.35 1.79
C TRP A 206 12.44 -14.40 1.03
N TRP A 207 12.88 -14.80 -0.11
CA TRP A 207 13.58 -13.99 -1.10
C TRP A 207 13.02 -14.33 -2.48
N VAL A 208 12.62 -13.32 -3.22
CA VAL A 208 12.14 -13.46 -4.60
C VAL A 208 12.73 -12.36 -5.45
N GLN A 209 13.16 -12.71 -6.65
CA GLN A 209 13.53 -11.80 -7.71
C GLN A 209 12.59 -12.01 -8.90
N CYS A 210 12.03 -10.92 -9.40
CA CYS A 210 11.22 -10.90 -10.61
C CYS A 210 11.85 -9.98 -11.65
N HIS A 211 11.80 -10.37 -12.91
CA HIS A 211 12.26 -9.55 -14.02
C HIS A 211 11.42 -9.76 -15.27
N GLY A 212 11.43 -8.81 -16.16
CA GLY A 212 10.68 -8.90 -17.41
C GLY A 212 10.58 -7.56 -18.13
N THR A 213 9.50 -7.39 -18.89
CA THR A 213 9.23 -6.19 -19.65
C THR A 213 7.80 -5.72 -19.47
N PHE A 214 7.60 -4.42 -19.60
CA PHE A 214 6.28 -3.81 -19.77
C PHE A 214 5.89 -3.77 -21.26
N GLU A 215 4.62 -3.51 -21.55
CA GLU A 215 4.11 -3.43 -22.92
C GLU A 215 4.78 -2.33 -23.73
N ASN A 216 5.17 -1.21 -23.10
CA ASN A 216 5.92 -0.12 -23.71
C ASN A 216 7.43 -0.41 -23.91
N GLY A 217 7.89 -1.61 -23.55
CA GLY A 217 9.27 -2.05 -23.76
C GLY A 217 10.22 -1.76 -22.59
N VAL A 218 9.78 -1.05 -21.55
CA VAL A 218 10.58 -0.84 -20.32
C VAL A 218 10.92 -2.17 -19.67
N VAL A 219 12.18 -2.37 -19.32
CA VAL A 219 12.67 -3.56 -18.62
C VAL A 219 12.60 -3.34 -17.11
N PHE A 220 12.23 -4.35 -16.34
CA PHE A 220 12.24 -4.28 -14.89
C PHE A 220 13.00 -5.43 -14.22
N ASP A 221 13.54 -5.14 -13.04
CA ASP A 221 14.12 -6.08 -12.07
C ASP A 221 13.64 -5.66 -10.68
N VAL A 222 12.87 -6.51 -10.02
CA VAL A 222 12.36 -6.28 -8.66
C VAL A 222 12.84 -7.41 -7.77
N THR A 223 13.62 -7.08 -6.75
CA THR A 223 14.09 -8.03 -5.73
C THR A 223 13.56 -7.64 -4.37
N GLN A 224 12.90 -8.57 -3.70
CA GLN A 224 12.40 -8.38 -2.36
C GLN A 224 12.74 -9.59 -1.49
N GLY A 225 13.11 -9.35 -0.23
CA GLY A 225 13.35 -10.44 0.71
C GLY A 225 13.53 -9.98 2.14
N PHE A 226 13.20 -10.88 3.06
CA PHE A 226 13.34 -10.72 4.49
C PHE A 226 14.47 -11.57 5.09
N VAL A 227 15.45 -11.91 4.29
CA VAL A 227 16.57 -12.80 4.69
C VAL A 227 17.93 -12.08 4.79
N TYR A 228 17.93 -10.77 4.60
CA TYR A 228 19.17 -9.99 4.51
C TYR A 228 19.78 -9.74 5.87
N GLY A 229 20.79 -10.55 6.21
CA GLY A 229 21.46 -10.47 7.51
C GLY A 229 20.58 -10.85 8.70
N GLN A 230 19.54 -11.69 8.50
CA GLN A 230 18.57 -12.08 9.52
C GLN A 230 19.22 -12.56 10.83
N LEU A 231 20.25 -13.41 10.75
CA LEU A 231 20.97 -13.94 11.89
C LEU A 231 22.32 -13.25 12.17
N SER A 232 22.57 -12.11 11.52
CA SER A 232 23.79 -11.34 11.76
C SER A 232 23.77 -10.69 13.13
N ARG A 233 24.92 -10.59 13.77
CA ARG A 233 25.09 -9.89 15.06
C ARG A 233 24.56 -8.45 14.99
N ASN A 234 24.86 -7.76 13.88
CA ASN A 234 24.34 -6.44 13.58
C ASN A 234 23.51 -6.57 12.30
N GLN A 235 22.20 -6.52 12.43
CA GLN A 235 21.31 -6.56 11.28
C GLN A 235 21.48 -5.32 10.41
N THR A 236 21.33 -5.48 9.11
CA THR A 236 21.42 -4.41 8.13
C THR A 236 20.35 -4.61 7.05
N HIS A 237 20.28 -3.73 6.10
CA HIS A 237 19.34 -3.79 4.96
C HIS A 237 20.02 -3.25 3.71
N ASN A 238 19.42 -3.55 2.57
CA ASN A 238 19.80 -3.00 1.27
C ASN A 238 18.51 -2.62 0.53
N ALA A 239 18.23 -1.34 0.43
CA ALA A 239 17.03 -0.83 -0.21
C ALA A 239 17.39 0.31 -1.18
N TYR A 240 17.08 0.10 -2.46
CA TYR A 240 17.29 1.09 -3.50
C TYR A 240 16.28 0.97 -4.63
N THR A 241 16.12 2.06 -5.36
CA THR A 241 15.43 2.10 -6.65
C THR A 241 16.29 2.87 -7.63
N ASP A 242 16.72 2.23 -8.72
CA ASP A 242 17.39 2.85 -9.86
C ASP A 242 16.43 2.93 -11.04
N ILE A 243 16.20 4.13 -11.55
CA ILE A 243 15.39 4.40 -12.73
C ILE A 243 16.31 4.97 -13.80
N ILE A 244 16.47 4.24 -14.89
CA ILE A 244 17.42 4.56 -15.95
C ILE A 244 16.63 4.90 -17.21
N GLY A 245 16.84 6.12 -17.68
CA GLY A 245 16.29 6.60 -18.94
C GLY A 245 17.35 6.75 -20.02
N THR A 246 16.91 7.13 -21.22
CA THR A 246 17.79 7.30 -22.39
C THR A 246 18.76 8.48 -22.27
N LYS A 247 18.53 9.40 -21.33
CA LYS A 247 19.33 10.64 -21.17
C LYS A 247 19.76 10.91 -19.74
N GLY A 248 19.41 10.06 -18.79
CA GLY A 248 19.77 10.28 -17.39
C GLY A 248 19.31 9.16 -16.49
N ILE A 249 19.57 9.30 -15.20
CA ILE A 249 19.16 8.37 -14.16
C ILE A 249 18.59 9.11 -12.96
N VAL A 250 17.70 8.46 -12.24
CA VAL A 250 17.35 8.84 -10.89
C VAL A 250 17.49 7.62 -9.98
N ARG A 251 18.12 7.82 -8.84
CA ARG A 251 18.35 6.79 -7.82
C ARG A 251 17.73 7.20 -6.50
N MET A 252 17.15 6.25 -5.80
CA MET A 252 16.74 6.39 -4.40
C MET A 252 17.42 5.32 -3.55
N THR A 253 17.86 5.70 -2.36
CA THR A 253 18.29 4.80 -1.29
C THR A 253 17.67 5.23 0.03
N HIS A 254 17.46 4.32 0.95
CA HIS A 254 17.01 4.66 2.30
C HIS A 254 17.55 3.67 3.35
N ASP A 255 17.56 4.11 4.60
CA ASP A 255 17.95 3.34 5.78
C ASP A 255 16.81 3.27 6.83
N PHE A 256 15.56 3.46 6.42
CA PHE A 256 14.35 3.59 7.26
C PHE A 256 14.35 4.81 8.21
N ARG A 257 15.41 5.60 8.24
CA ARG A 257 15.48 6.88 8.96
C ARG A 257 15.51 8.04 7.97
N THR A 258 16.36 7.92 6.98
CA THR A 258 16.58 8.91 5.94
C THR A 258 16.40 8.26 4.57
N ALA A 259 15.79 8.97 3.65
CA ALA A 259 15.77 8.61 2.24
C ALA A 259 16.52 9.68 1.44
N VAL A 260 17.28 9.23 0.44
CA VAL A 260 18.06 10.06 -0.46
C VAL A 260 17.60 9.80 -1.88
N VAL A 261 17.31 10.85 -2.62
CA VAL A 261 17.02 10.80 -4.05
C VAL A 261 18.07 11.62 -4.80
N GLU A 262 18.73 10.99 -5.77
CA GLU A 262 19.76 11.61 -6.62
C GLU A 262 19.31 11.57 -8.07
N LEU A 263 19.20 12.75 -8.67
CA LEU A 263 18.91 12.91 -10.10
C LEU A 263 20.20 13.30 -10.84
N HIS A 264 20.51 12.59 -11.90
CA HIS A 264 21.49 12.98 -12.93
C HIS A 264 20.73 13.10 -14.25
N GLY A 265 20.06 14.24 -14.42
CA GLY A 265 19.19 14.53 -15.56
C GLY A 265 19.85 15.34 -16.66
N VAL A 266 19.12 15.58 -17.73
CA VAL A 266 19.63 16.38 -18.88
C VAL A 266 19.78 17.85 -18.54
N ASN A 267 18.93 18.39 -17.65
CA ASN A 267 18.91 19.81 -17.33
C ASN A 267 19.66 20.12 -16.02
N ARG A 268 19.70 19.14 -15.10
CA ARG A 268 20.26 19.36 -13.76
C ARG A 268 20.72 18.06 -13.10
N THR A 269 21.63 18.22 -12.14
CA THR A 269 21.93 17.21 -11.12
C THR A 269 21.42 17.71 -9.79
N LEU A 270 20.70 16.85 -9.05
CA LEU A 270 20.06 17.22 -7.80
C LEU A 270 20.18 16.07 -6.79
N ARG A 271 20.40 16.41 -5.52
CA ARG A 271 20.32 15.50 -4.38
C ARG A 271 19.29 16.01 -3.38
N LEU A 272 18.31 15.21 -3.07
CA LEU A 272 17.33 15.43 -2.03
C LEU A 272 17.57 14.44 -0.89
N GLU A 273 17.61 14.94 0.34
CA GLU A 273 17.76 14.11 1.53
C GLU A 273 16.78 14.58 2.58
N LYS A 274 15.90 13.68 3.04
CA LYS A 274 14.86 13.98 4.01
C LYS A 274 14.56 12.74 4.86
N PRO A 275 13.87 12.89 6.02
CA PRO A 275 13.37 11.75 6.78
C PRO A 275 12.56 10.80 5.89
N PHE A 276 12.68 9.49 6.14
CA PHE A 276 12.00 8.45 5.36
C PHE A 276 10.47 8.59 5.37
N GLY A 277 9.88 8.98 6.53
CA GLY A 277 8.47 9.39 6.62
C GLY A 277 7.46 8.25 6.80
N GLY A 278 7.89 7.00 6.85
CA GLY A 278 6.99 5.87 7.11
C GLY A 278 5.96 5.63 6.00
N LYS A 279 4.75 5.22 6.38
CA LYS A 279 3.69 4.81 5.43
C LYS A 279 2.89 5.96 4.80
N ASN A 280 3.08 7.20 5.24
CA ASN A 280 2.40 8.40 4.70
C ASN A 280 0.85 8.26 4.61
N LEU A 281 0.24 7.63 5.62
CA LEU A 281 -1.21 7.41 5.67
C LEU A 281 -1.98 8.75 5.81
N ASP A 282 -1.34 9.77 6.38
CA ASP A 282 -1.85 11.13 6.44
C ASP A 282 -2.24 11.66 5.06
N LYS A 283 -1.37 11.47 4.06
CA LYS A 283 -1.64 11.87 2.68
C LYS A 283 -2.81 11.10 2.09
N LEU A 284 -2.83 9.78 2.28
CA LEU A 284 -3.92 8.94 1.77
C LEU A 284 -5.26 9.35 2.36
N CYS A 285 -5.33 9.53 3.69
CA CYS A 285 -6.54 9.98 4.37
C CYS A 285 -7.01 11.37 3.90
N ASN A 286 -6.08 12.31 3.68
CA ASN A 286 -6.42 13.64 3.20
C ASN A 286 -6.91 13.63 1.75
N ILE A 287 -6.25 12.92 0.83
CA ILE A 287 -6.69 12.79 -0.56
C ILE A 287 -8.05 12.09 -0.63
N MET A 288 -8.30 11.09 0.22
CA MET A 288 -9.59 10.42 0.31
C MET A 288 -10.68 11.41 0.77
N ALA A 289 -10.40 12.21 1.79
CA ALA A 289 -11.33 13.22 2.27
C ALA A 289 -11.63 14.30 1.21
N ASP A 290 -10.60 14.79 0.48
CA ASP A 290 -10.78 15.71 -0.66
C ASP A 290 -11.69 15.14 -1.73
N SER A 291 -11.50 13.85 -2.03
CA SER A 291 -12.30 13.14 -3.03
C SER A 291 -13.76 12.99 -2.62
N ILE A 292 -14.01 12.68 -1.35
CA ILE A 292 -15.38 12.57 -0.80
C ILE A 292 -16.07 13.93 -0.81
N GLU A 293 -15.42 14.97 -0.30
CA GLU A 293 -15.98 16.32 -0.23
C GLU A 293 -16.27 16.95 -1.60
N SER A 294 -15.40 16.68 -2.59
CA SER A 294 -15.59 17.18 -3.96
C SER A 294 -16.55 16.31 -4.79
N GLY A 295 -16.87 15.10 -4.35
CA GLY A 295 -17.61 14.10 -5.13
C GLY A 295 -16.86 13.59 -6.35
N LYS A 296 -15.55 13.83 -6.43
CA LYS A 296 -14.69 13.41 -7.55
C LYS A 296 -13.49 12.64 -7.03
N ARG A 297 -13.28 11.45 -7.57
CA ARG A 297 -12.11 10.65 -7.24
C ARG A 297 -10.84 11.35 -7.70
N ASP A 298 -9.92 11.58 -6.77
CA ASP A 298 -8.57 12.06 -7.07
C ASP A 298 -7.76 10.94 -7.76
N PRO A 299 -7.09 11.21 -8.90
CA PRO A 299 -6.31 10.20 -9.61
C PRO A 299 -5.11 9.67 -8.82
N ARG A 300 -4.68 10.36 -7.78
CA ARG A 300 -3.61 9.89 -6.87
C ARG A 300 -4.04 8.78 -5.93
N LEU A 301 -5.35 8.54 -5.75
CA LEU A 301 -5.83 7.41 -4.95
C LEU A 301 -5.58 6.10 -5.70
N PRO A 302 -4.87 5.10 -5.13
CA PRO A 302 -4.76 3.79 -5.75
C PRO A 302 -6.13 3.11 -5.87
N GLN A 303 -6.32 2.39 -6.98
CA GLN A 303 -7.57 1.69 -7.28
C GLN A 303 -7.52 0.25 -6.78
N MET A 304 -8.67 -0.37 -6.58
CA MET A 304 -8.75 -1.81 -6.27
C MET A 304 -8.07 -2.66 -7.35
N ARG A 305 -8.18 -2.24 -8.63
CA ARG A 305 -7.49 -2.87 -9.75
C ARG A 305 -5.96 -2.84 -9.60
N ASP A 306 -5.40 -1.78 -9.03
CA ASP A 306 -3.94 -1.71 -8.79
C ASP A 306 -3.49 -2.78 -7.79
N SER A 307 -4.29 -3.03 -6.73
CA SER A 307 -4.04 -4.10 -5.77
C SER A 307 -4.14 -5.49 -6.41
N ALA A 308 -5.21 -5.73 -7.19
CA ALA A 308 -5.42 -7.03 -7.85
C ALA A 308 -4.29 -7.35 -8.83
N ILE A 309 -3.83 -6.37 -9.63
CA ILE A 309 -2.68 -6.54 -10.50
C ILE A 309 -1.41 -6.83 -9.70
N ALA A 310 -1.16 -6.06 -8.63
CA ALA A 310 0.03 -6.27 -7.80
C ALA A 310 0.03 -7.65 -7.14
N SER A 311 -1.12 -8.13 -6.66
CA SER A 311 -1.29 -9.48 -6.10
C SER A 311 -1.12 -10.58 -7.14
N GLN A 312 -1.58 -10.36 -8.37
CA GLN A 312 -1.46 -11.35 -9.45
C GLN A 312 -0.01 -11.66 -9.79
N TYR A 313 0.88 -10.69 -9.65
CA TYR A 313 2.31 -10.82 -9.93
C TYR A 313 3.15 -11.01 -8.66
N GLY A 314 2.58 -10.84 -7.48
CA GLY A 314 3.20 -11.05 -6.16
C GLY A 314 2.92 -12.43 -5.58
#